data_d840a72827545ba243b85ab74be8f3de
#
_entry.id   d840a72827545ba243b85ab74be8f3de
#
_cell.length_a   1.000
_cell.length_b   1.000
_cell.length_c   1.000
_cell.angle_alpha   90.00
_cell.angle_beta   90.00
_cell.angle_gamma   90.00
#
_symmetry.space_group_name_H-M   'P 1'
#
loop_
_entity.id
_entity.type
_entity.pdbx_description
1 polymer ?
#
loop_
_entity_poly.entity_id
_entity_poly.type
_entity_poly.pdbx_seq_one_letter_code
_entity_poly.pdbx_strand_id
1 'polypeptide(L)' 'MTEVDLHGFKHEEVEDKLANLLILHYNMGNFPIRLITGKSDKMKQIVREIVKKHGFTEDDFWNDNPGTIILRS' A
#
# COMPACT_ATOMS: atom_id res chain seq x y z
N MET A 1 -0.38 -8.16 -11.85
CA MET A 1 -0.60 -7.66 -10.48
C MET A 1 -1.08 -6.22 -10.54
N THR A 2 -2.10 -5.88 -9.79
CA THR A 2 -2.62 -4.51 -9.72
C THR A 2 -1.63 -3.62 -8.99
N GLU A 3 -1.38 -2.44 -9.52
CA GLU A 3 -0.47 -1.47 -8.94
C GLU A 3 -1.21 -0.19 -8.58
N VAL A 4 -0.86 0.39 -7.43
CA VAL A 4 -1.36 1.70 -7.00
C VAL A 4 -0.15 2.59 -6.74
N ASP A 5 -0.03 3.67 -7.48
CA ASP A 5 1.10 4.58 -7.38
C ASP A 5 0.79 5.68 -6.36
N LEU A 6 1.52 5.65 -5.25
CA LEU A 6 1.37 6.61 -4.16
C LEU A 6 2.47 7.67 -4.12
N HIS A 7 3.51 7.50 -4.93
CA HIS A 7 4.70 8.34 -4.77
C HIS A 7 4.45 9.82 -5.11
N GLY A 8 3.43 10.11 -5.91
CA GLY A 8 3.04 11.47 -6.24
C GLY A 8 2.05 12.10 -5.25
N PHE A 9 1.58 11.34 -4.28
CA PHE A 9 0.61 11.82 -3.30
C PHE A 9 1.32 12.48 -2.12
N LYS A 10 0.68 13.47 -1.53
CA LYS A 10 1.11 14.01 -0.24
C LYS A 10 0.80 13.00 0.87
N HIS A 11 1.56 13.06 1.97
CA HIS A 11 1.36 12.14 3.09
C HIS A 11 -0.06 12.21 3.64
N GLU A 12 -0.62 13.40 3.78
CA GLU A 12 -2.00 13.58 4.25
C GLU A 12 -3.04 12.98 3.31
N GLU A 13 -2.78 13.03 2.00
CA GLU A 13 -3.68 12.40 1.03
C GLU A 13 -3.68 10.87 1.17
N VAL A 14 -2.51 10.29 1.42
CA VAL A 14 -2.40 8.85 1.65
C VAL A 14 -3.13 8.46 2.93
N GLU A 15 -2.94 9.23 4.00
CA GLU A 15 -3.64 8.99 5.26
C GLU A 15 -5.16 9.01 5.10
N ASP A 16 -5.67 9.94 4.26
CA ASP A 16 -7.11 10.08 4.07
C ASP A 16 -7.71 9.04 3.12
N LYS A 17 -6.96 8.61 2.10
CA LYS A 17 -7.53 7.87 0.97
C LYS A 17 -7.10 6.42 0.88
N LEU A 18 -5.96 6.05 1.45
CA LEU A 18 -5.39 4.72 1.25
C LEU A 18 -6.31 3.62 1.79
N ALA A 19 -6.91 3.81 2.95
CA ALA A 19 -7.80 2.82 3.53
C ALA A 19 -8.95 2.49 2.60
N ASN A 20 -9.58 3.52 2.03
CA ASN A 20 -10.70 3.34 1.10
C ASN A 20 -10.25 2.65 -0.19
N LEU A 21 -9.07 2.99 -0.69
CA LEU A 21 -8.51 2.32 -1.88
C LEU A 21 -8.24 0.84 -1.62
N LEU A 22 -7.71 0.50 -0.46
CA LEU A 22 -7.44 -0.90 -0.10
C LEU A 22 -8.72 -1.69 0.02
N ILE A 23 -9.74 -1.13 0.66
CA ILE A 23 -11.04 -1.78 0.79
C ILE A 23 -11.68 -1.99 -0.58
N LEU A 24 -11.63 -0.98 -1.43
CA LEU A 24 -12.17 -1.07 -2.79
C LEU A 24 -11.51 -2.21 -3.58
N HIS A 25 -10.18 -2.25 -3.59
CA HIS A 25 -9.45 -3.30 -4.31
C HIS A 25 -9.68 -4.67 -3.72
N TYR A 26 -9.82 -4.78 -2.42
CA TYR A 26 -10.17 -6.03 -1.76
C TYR A 26 -11.53 -6.53 -2.24
N ASN A 27 -12.54 -5.65 -2.25
CA ASN A 27 -13.89 -6.01 -2.68
C ASN A 27 -13.97 -6.37 -4.16
N MET A 28 -13.09 -5.81 -4.97
CA MET A 28 -13.01 -6.11 -6.40
C MET A 28 -12.19 -7.37 -6.72
N GLY A 29 -11.59 -8.00 -5.71
CA GLY A 29 -10.76 -9.18 -5.92
C GLY A 29 -9.40 -8.88 -6.55
N ASN A 30 -8.88 -7.67 -6.41
CA ASN A 30 -7.65 -7.23 -7.06
C ASN A 30 -6.38 -7.56 -6.28
N PHE A 31 -6.49 -8.13 -5.09
CA PHE A 31 -5.30 -8.54 -4.34
C PHE A 31 -4.67 -9.80 -4.94
N PRO A 32 -3.35 -9.97 -4.89
CA PRO A 32 -2.39 -9.04 -4.26
C PRO A 32 -2.20 -7.75 -5.06
N ILE A 33 -1.86 -6.69 -4.36
CA ILE A 33 -1.59 -5.39 -5.00
C ILE A 33 -0.20 -4.88 -4.62
N ARG A 34 0.38 -4.10 -5.53
CA ARG A 34 1.67 -3.44 -5.30
C ARG A 34 1.42 -1.95 -5.08
N LEU A 35 1.88 -1.44 -3.94
CA LEU A 35 1.82 -0.02 -3.64
C LEU A 35 3.19 0.59 -3.95
N ILE A 36 3.22 1.57 -4.84
CA ILE A 36 4.46 2.24 -5.22
C ILE A 36 4.63 3.45 -4.32
N THR A 37 5.56 3.36 -3.37
CA THR A 37 5.80 4.40 -2.38
C THR A 37 6.96 5.32 -2.73
N GLY A 38 7.80 4.91 -3.70
CA GLY A 38 9.11 5.50 -3.88
C GLY A 38 10.02 5.13 -2.71
N LYS A 39 11.16 5.79 -2.62
CA LYS A 39 12.17 5.50 -1.58
C LYS A 39 11.92 6.26 -0.28
N SER A 40 10.76 6.86 -0.09
CA SER A 40 10.43 7.62 1.11
C SER A 40 10.15 6.70 2.30
N ASP A 41 10.99 6.75 3.30
CA ASP A 41 10.76 6.00 4.54
C ASP A 41 9.50 6.48 5.26
N LYS A 42 9.23 7.76 5.20
CA LYS A 42 8.04 8.36 5.81
C LYS A 42 6.77 7.82 5.15
N MET A 43 6.73 7.78 3.83
CA MET A 43 5.59 7.23 3.10
C MET A 43 5.37 5.76 3.44
N LYS A 44 6.45 4.97 3.47
CA LYS A 44 6.37 3.55 3.83
C LYS A 44 5.83 3.35 5.24
N GLN A 45 6.27 4.18 6.18
CA GLN A 45 5.79 4.12 7.56
C GLN A 45 4.28 4.36 7.62
N ILE A 46 3.80 5.41 6.95
CA ILE A 46 2.38 5.75 6.90
C ILE A 46 1.57 4.60 6.29
N VAL A 47 2.03 4.07 5.17
CA VAL A 47 1.36 2.96 4.49
C VAL A 47 1.29 1.73 5.39
N ARG A 48 2.38 1.37 6.05
CA ARG A 48 2.42 0.19 6.93
C ARG A 48 1.50 0.32 8.12
N GLU A 49 1.39 1.51 8.70
CA GLU A 49 0.47 1.75 9.81
C GLU A 49 -0.98 1.55 9.37
N ILE A 50 -1.35 2.06 8.21
CA ILE A 50 -2.71 1.92 7.66
C ILE A 50 -3.00 0.46 7.34
N VAL A 51 -2.05 -0.23 6.71
CA VAL A 51 -2.16 -1.65 6.36
C VAL A 51 -2.44 -2.50 7.60
N LYS A 52 -1.67 -2.30 8.65
CA LYS A 52 -1.85 -3.02 9.92
C LYS A 52 -3.19 -2.72 10.57
N LYS A 53 -3.57 -1.46 10.58
CA LYS A 53 -4.82 -1.01 11.20
C LYS A 53 -6.04 -1.66 10.56
N HIS A 54 -5.99 -1.92 9.26
CA HIS A 54 -7.10 -2.51 8.53
C HIS A 54 -6.97 -4.02 8.30
N GLY A 55 -5.97 -4.65 8.91
CA GLY A 55 -5.84 -6.10 8.89
C GLY A 55 -5.28 -6.71 7.61
N PHE A 56 -4.67 -5.92 6.75
CA PHE A 56 -4.00 -6.43 5.57
C PHE A 56 -2.60 -6.91 5.91
N THR A 57 -2.06 -7.82 5.10
CA THR A 57 -0.74 -8.42 5.33
C THR A 57 0.24 -7.97 4.25
N GLU A 58 1.41 -7.49 4.67
CA GLU A 58 2.52 -7.21 3.76
C GLU A 58 3.18 -8.53 3.37
N ASP A 59 3.42 -8.70 2.08
CA ASP A 59 4.07 -9.90 1.55
C ASP A 59 5.57 -9.65 1.39
N ASP A 60 6.35 -10.09 2.36
CA ASP A 60 7.80 -9.90 2.39
C ASP A 60 8.52 -10.66 1.28
N PHE A 61 7.96 -11.77 0.82
CA PHE A 61 8.57 -12.58 -0.21
C PHE A 61 8.74 -11.82 -1.53
N TRP A 62 7.77 -10.96 -1.84
CA TRP A 62 7.79 -10.17 -3.08
C TRP A 62 8.43 -8.81 -2.90
N ASN A 63 8.82 -8.46 -1.70
CA ASN A 63 9.13 -7.09 -1.32
C ASN A 63 10.63 -6.81 -1.35
N ASP A 64 11.27 -7.15 -2.45
CA ASP A 64 12.70 -6.91 -2.67
C ASP A 64 12.98 -5.55 -3.32
N ASN A 65 11.96 -4.86 -3.79
CA ASN A 65 12.09 -3.54 -4.40
C ASN A 65 11.90 -2.45 -3.34
N PRO A 66 12.93 -1.63 -3.08
CA PRO A 66 12.87 -0.62 -2.01
C PRO A 66 11.83 0.46 -2.22
N GLY A 67 11.31 0.60 -3.43
CA GLY A 67 10.29 1.62 -3.74
C GLY A 67 8.86 1.09 -3.69
N THR A 68 8.62 -0.15 -3.29
CA THR A 68 7.28 -0.75 -3.33
C THR A 68 6.97 -1.56 -2.08
N ILE A 69 5.68 -1.72 -1.81
CA ILE A 69 5.15 -2.60 -0.77
C ILE A 69 4.08 -3.47 -1.41
N ILE A 70 4.19 -4.78 -1.29
CA ILE A 70 3.20 -5.70 -1.84
C ILE A 70 2.31 -6.19 -0.71
N LEU A 71 1.00 -6.12 -0.93
CA LEU A 71 -0.01 -6.54 0.05
C LEU A 71 -0.78 -7.74 -0.47
N ARG A 72 -1.10 -8.63 0.44
CA ARG A 72 -2.04 -9.73 0.19
C ARG A 72 -3.21 -9.66 1.17
N SER A 73 -4.29 -10.23 0.77
CA SER A 73 -5.48 -10.26 1.61
C SER A 73 -5.36 -11.21 2.78
#